data_a2942585a1119901d1770764b1b890a2
#
_entry.id   a2942585a1119901d1770764b1b890a2
#
_cell.length_a   1.000
_cell.length_b   1.000
_cell.length_c   1.000
_cell.angle_alpha   90.00
_cell.angle_beta   90.00
_cell.angle_gamma   90.00
#
_symmetry.space_group_name_H-M   'P 1'
#
loop_
_entity.id
_entity.type
_entity.pdbx_description
1 polymer ?
#
loop_
_entity_poly.entity_id
_entity_poly.type
_entity_poly.pdbx_seq_one_letter_code
_entity_poly.pdbx_strand_id
1 'polypeptide(L)'
;MTKKNIVRIIMLVLLAAGIACVGYGVTGTKIYKNAAALMGSDEKTAMTYIQDPSSLTELGTVEKIGAEKMKAFLTSLGEDSAKVEAAVSERQAYEAAVENTKDRAKFLEYAQSVDETVTEDNLNDLIKDHARSDPMKEAMAMEELGLDEEAFKAVAGNEVLLGMYRDGLPSLLENKHMANAVPVQFLGIVLIVAALAYFLIQAMDIRPRAKTKAVNPKTAKVTGFLLNYALFIILGLILVSVSIIRIDFLSMSNILNILQNASTKGILALGCAGLIVLAGTDLSIGRVLGISAAVTASLVQSTTYASRMFPTMVKPLGMFGLLIPLAASIAVAVVFSMINGFGVAKLHLHAFIVTLGTQLIAYGANCLYIESQPSGTAQALSTFDPTFLNVAAGAFYIGSIRVPLVVIYFIIASAIVWVIWNKTKLGKNMFAVGGNTEAAAVSGVNVAKTIMLVYLMAGILYGIASFLEAARITAVGASTGLNYETDAISAVVVGGVSFSGGVGTIQGVVIGAVIMQAIVYALQFLGVNPYIQYIIRGLIIILAVSIDVRKYIVKK
;
A
#
# COMPACT_ATOMS: atom_id res chain seq x y z
N MET A 1 12.95 -7.38 41.94
CA MET A 1 13.11 -6.43 40.81
C MET A 1 11.85 -5.60 40.69
N THR A 2 11.95 -4.27 40.62
CA THR A 2 10.77 -3.43 40.44
C THR A 2 10.28 -3.55 39.01
N LYS A 3 8.93 -3.44 38.77
CA LYS A 3 8.37 -3.44 37.41
C LYS A 3 9.09 -2.48 36.44
N LYS A 4 9.61 -1.35 36.95
CA LYS A 4 10.38 -0.37 36.22
C LYS A 4 11.72 -0.93 35.68
N ASN A 5 12.41 -1.77 36.47
CA ASN A 5 13.68 -2.39 36.05
C ASN A 5 13.44 -3.50 34.99
N ILE A 6 12.34 -4.25 35.09
CA ILE A 6 11.97 -5.26 34.11
C ILE A 6 11.73 -4.61 32.74
N VAL A 7 10.95 -3.53 32.68
CA VAL A 7 10.68 -2.82 31.43
C VAL A 7 11.96 -2.22 30.84
N ARG A 8 12.87 -1.66 31.67
CA ARG A 8 14.16 -1.17 31.17
C ARG A 8 15.01 -2.26 30.54
N ILE A 9 15.05 -3.44 31.14
CA ILE A 9 15.77 -4.59 30.59
C ILE A 9 15.17 -5.03 29.28
N ILE A 10 13.84 -5.12 29.19
CA ILE A 10 13.14 -5.46 27.93
C ILE A 10 13.50 -4.46 26.84
N MET A 11 13.49 -3.15 27.14
CA MET A 11 13.81 -2.13 26.14
C MET A 11 15.28 -2.13 25.73
N LEU A 12 16.20 -2.49 26.63
CA LEU A 12 17.61 -2.69 26.28
C LEU A 12 17.81 -3.91 25.39
N VAL A 13 17.07 -4.99 25.65
CA VAL A 13 17.07 -6.19 24.78
C VAL A 13 16.50 -5.84 23.39
N LEU A 14 15.42 -5.07 23.33
CA LEU A 14 14.85 -4.61 22.03
C LEU A 14 15.82 -3.68 21.28
N LEU A 15 16.56 -2.83 21.98
CA LEU A 15 17.58 -1.98 21.37
C LEU A 15 18.72 -2.84 20.79
N ALA A 16 19.22 -3.80 21.55
CA ALA A 16 20.27 -4.72 21.09
C ALA A 16 19.80 -5.58 19.91
N ALA A 17 18.57 -6.11 19.98
CA ALA A 17 17.94 -6.84 18.88
C ALA A 17 17.78 -5.97 17.63
N GLY A 18 17.37 -4.71 17.80
CA GLY A 18 17.27 -3.75 16.72
C GLY A 18 18.61 -3.49 16.01
N ILE A 19 19.68 -3.30 16.78
CA ILE A 19 21.04 -3.11 16.23
C ILE A 19 21.50 -4.37 15.48
N ALA A 20 21.26 -5.56 16.03
CA ALA A 20 21.58 -6.82 15.36
C ALA A 20 20.80 -6.99 14.05
N CYS A 21 19.50 -6.65 14.02
CA CYS A 21 18.67 -6.68 12.82
C CYS A 21 19.17 -5.70 11.75
N VAL A 22 19.59 -4.49 12.12
CA VAL A 22 20.17 -3.53 11.17
C VAL A 22 21.48 -4.06 10.60
N GLY A 23 22.36 -4.62 11.42
CA GLY A 23 23.60 -5.24 10.98
C GLY A 23 23.36 -6.40 9.99
N TYR A 24 22.42 -7.26 10.32
CA TYR A 24 21.98 -8.35 9.44
C TYR A 24 21.47 -7.83 8.09
N GLY A 25 20.62 -6.80 8.10
CA GLY A 25 20.09 -6.20 6.89
C GLY A 25 21.15 -5.53 6.02
N VAL A 26 22.13 -4.84 6.63
CA VAL A 26 23.23 -4.20 5.88
C VAL A 26 24.08 -5.23 5.13
N THR A 27 24.39 -6.37 5.76
CA THR A 27 25.13 -7.45 5.08
C THR A 27 24.33 -8.08 3.96
N GLY A 28 23.03 -8.31 4.17
CA GLY A 28 22.13 -8.85 3.14
C GLY A 28 21.96 -7.92 1.95
N THR A 29 21.85 -6.61 2.18
CA THR A 29 21.72 -5.62 1.08
C THR A 29 22.98 -5.57 0.19
N LYS A 30 24.17 -5.80 0.77
CA LYS A 30 25.40 -5.96 -0.04
C LYS A 30 25.32 -7.18 -0.96
N ILE A 31 24.75 -8.27 -0.48
CA ILE A 31 24.57 -9.50 -1.26
C ILE A 31 23.64 -9.25 -2.44
N TYR A 32 22.54 -8.49 -2.26
CA TYR A 32 21.66 -8.11 -3.38
C TYR A 32 22.37 -7.28 -4.45
N LYS A 33 23.21 -6.32 -4.05
CA LYS A 33 24.01 -5.55 -5.00
C LYS A 33 24.98 -6.43 -5.79
N ASN A 34 25.62 -7.37 -5.11
CA ASN A 34 26.52 -8.33 -5.77
C ASN A 34 25.75 -9.28 -6.70
N ALA A 35 24.56 -9.74 -6.29
CA ALA A 35 23.69 -10.55 -7.13
C ALA A 35 23.23 -9.78 -8.38
N ALA A 36 22.82 -8.55 -8.23
CA ALA A 36 22.43 -7.68 -9.35
C ALA A 36 23.59 -7.49 -10.35
N ALA A 37 24.81 -7.29 -9.85
CA ALA A 37 26.00 -7.17 -10.69
C ALA A 37 26.30 -8.47 -11.44
N LEU A 38 26.21 -9.62 -10.76
CA LEU A 38 26.42 -10.95 -11.36
C LEU A 38 25.34 -11.27 -12.41
N MET A 39 24.09 -10.93 -12.11
CA MET A 39 22.97 -11.12 -13.03
C MET A 39 22.97 -10.12 -14.21
N GLY A 40 23.80 -9.08 -14.17
CA GLY A 40 23.81 -8.01 -15.18
C GLY A 40 22.54 -7.18 -15.20
N SER A 41 21.81 -7.16 -14.07
CA SER A 41 20.55 -6.44 -13.88
C SER A 41 20.67 -5.35 -12.80
N ASP A 42 19.63 -4.53 -12.65
CA ASP A 42 19.54 -3.65 -11.50
C ASP A 42 19.11 -4.44 -10.23
N GLU A 43 19.33 -3.82 -9.06
CA GLU A 43 19.04 -4.45 -7.76
C GLU A 43 17.56 -4.83 -7.59
N LYS A 44 16.64 -4.06 -8.18
CA LYS A 44 15.20 -4.31 -8.11
C LYS A 44 14.81 -5.52 -8.97
N THR A 45 15.35 -5.61 -10.16
CA THR A 45 15.13 -6.74 -11.10
C THR A 45 15.71 -8.02 -10.53
N ALA A 46 16.95 -7.99 -10.00
CA ALA A 46 17.56 -9.15 -9.31
C ALA A 46 16.70 -9.61 -8.13
N MET A 47 16.19 -8.70 -7.34
CA MET A 47 15.33 -9.00 -6.20
C MET A 47 14.01 -9.66 -6.62
N THR A 48 13.40 -9.20 -7.72
CA THR A 48 12.18 -9.80 -8.27
C THR A 48 12.44 -11.23 -8.75
N TYR A 49 13.47 -11.46 -9.51
CA TYR A 49 13.81 -12.80 -10.04
C TYR A 49 14.22 -13.78 -8.94
N ILE A 50 14.88 -13.32 -7.89
CA ILE A 50 15.21 -14.16 -6.74
C ILE A 50 13.93 -14.55 -5.97
N GLN A 51 12.96 -13.65 -5.86
CA GLN A 51 11.70 -13.92 -5.16
C GLN A 51 10.73 -14.76 -5.98
N ASP A 52 10.72 -14.60 -7.30
CA ASP A 52 9.91 -15.35 -8.24
C ASP A 52 10.72 -15.74 -9.49
N PRO A 53 11.47 -16.86 -9.43
CA PRO A 53 12.25 -17.35 -10.57
C PRO A 53 11.39 -17.68 -11.80
N SER A 54 10.09 -17.94 -11.63
CA SER A 54 9.18 -18.20 -12.75
C SER A 54 8.96 -16.96 -13.62
N SER A 55 9.22 -15.77 -13.10
CA SER A 55 9.18 -14.51 -13.87
C SER A 55 10.28 -14.40 -14.93
N LEU A 56 11.29 -15.27 -14.90
CA LEU A 56 12.30 -15.42 -15.97
C LEU A 56 11.76 -16.18 -17.21
N THR A 57 10.49 -16.10 -17.48
CA THR A 57 9.88 -16.71 -18.67
C THR A 57 10.18 -15.94 -19.95
N GLU A 58 10.55 -14.67 -19.86
CA GLU A 58 10.96 -13.85 -21.01
C GLU A 58 12.42 -14.14 -21.35
N LEU A 59 12.64 -14.97 -22.37
CA LEU A 59 13.95 -15.26 -22.96
C LEU A 59 14.75 -14.00 -23.30
N GLY A 60 14.12 -12.93 -23.73
CA GLY A 60 14.76 -11.65 -24.00
C GLY A 60 15.50 -11.03 -22.81
N THR A 61 15.12 -11.38 -21.56
CA THR A 61 15.85 -10.95 -20.36
C THR A 61 17.11 -11.79 -20.14
N VAL A 62 17.03 -13.09 -20.45
CA VAL A 62 18.17 -14.02 -20.35
C VAL A 62 19.22 -13.70 -21.44
N GLU A 63 18.81 -13.34 -22.63
CA GLU A 63 19.70 -12.91 -23.72
C GLU A 63 20.48 -11.65 -23.40
N LYS A 64 19.85 -10.68 -22.73
CA LYS A 64 20.52 -9.46 -22.26
C LYS A 64 21.61 -9.73 -21.21
N ILE A 65 21.51 -10.80 -20.45
CA ILE A 65 22.49 -11.17 -19.42
C ILE A 65 23.77 -11.73 -20.04
N GLY A 66 23.66 -12.56 -21.07
CA GLY A 66 24.78 -13.21 -21.77
C GLY A 66 25.38 -14.41 -21.05
N ALA A 67 25.90 -15.37 -21.84
CA ALA A 67 26.40 -16.67 -21.35
C ALA A 67 27.54 -16.56 -20.33
N GLU A 68 28.46 -15.62 -20.50
CA GLU A 68 29.60 -15.42 -19.59
C GLU A 68 29.17 -14.94 -18.20
N LYS A 69 28.16 -14.05 -18.12
CA LYS A 69 27.61 -13.62 -16.85
C LYS A 69 26.84 -14.73 -16.14
N MET A 70 26.09 -15.55 -16.88
CA MET A 70 25.43 -16.74 -16.37
C MET A 70 26.44 -17.74 -15.81
N LYS A 71 27.55 -17.96 -16.51
CA LYS A 71 28.67 -18.81 -16.03
C LYS A 71 29.23 -18.28 -14.72
N ALA A 72 29.54 -16.99 -14.65
CA ALA A 72 30.06 -16.37 -13.43
C ALA A 72 29.09 -16.49 -12.27
N PHE A 73 27.81 -16.31 -12.50
CA PHE A 73 26.75 -16.45 -11.51
C PHE A 73 26.65 -17.90 -10.98
N LEU A 74 26.50 -18.90 -11.85
CA LEU A 74 26.39 -20.31 -11.48
C LEU A 74 27.64 -20.81 -10.76
N THR A 75 28.82 -20.40 -11.21
CA THR A 75 30.09 -20.70 -10.53
C THR A 75 30.13 -20.11 -9.13
N SER A 76 29.60 -18.89 -8.94
CA SER A 76 29.53 -18.26 -7.61
C SER A 76 28.59 -18.96 -6.63
N LEU A 77 27.63 -19.73 -7.14
CA LEU A 77 26.71 -20.56 -6.35
C LEU A 77 27.33 -21.93 -5.97
N GLY A 78 28.50 -22.27 -6.52
CA GLY A 78 29.14 -23.54 -6.27
C GLY A 78 28.62 -24.69 -7.13
N GLU A 79 27.95 -24.40 -8.25
CA GLU A 79 27.53 -25.40 -9.22
C GLU A 79 28.72 -26.10 -9.86
N ASP A 80 28.51 -27.36 -10.29
CA ASP A 80 29.55 -28.20 -10.90
C ASP A 80 30.07 -27.53 -12.19
N SER A 81 31.36 -27.21 -12.20
CA SER A 81 32.02 -26.49 -13.29
C SER A 81 31.83 -27.19 -14.65
N ALA A 82 31.82 -28.53 -14.69
CA ALA A 82 31.63 -29.28 -15.92
C ALA A 82 30.22 -29.15 -16.49
N LYS A 83 29.20 -29.15 -15.60
CA LYS A 83 27.80 -28.92 -16.00
C LYS A 83 27.57 -27.51 -16.47
N VAL A 84 28.17 -26.52 -15.79
CA VAL A 84 28.07 -25.11 -16.17
C VAL A 84 28.73 -24.86 -17.53
N GLU A 85 29.90 -25.46 -17.79
CA GLU A 85 30.57 -25.33 -19.08
C GLU A 85 29.80 -25.99 -20.22
N ALA A 86 29.17 -27.15 -19.98
CA ALA A 86 28.31 -27.79 -20.97
C ALA A 86 27.11 -26.91 -21.32
N ALA A 87 26.41 -26.38 -20.31
CA ALA A 87 25.24 -25.50 -20.50
C ALA A 87 25.62 -24.18 -21.22
N VAL A 88 26.79 -23.61 -20.92
CA VAL A 88 27.29 -22.41 -21.61
C VAL A 88 27.63 -22.69 -23.07
N SER A 89 28.22 -23.87 -23.34
CA SER A 89 28.52 -24.30 -24.70
C SER A 89 27.26 -24.52 -25.54
N GLU A 90 26.23 -25.14 -24.98
CA GLU A 90 24.91 -25.26 -25.63
C GLU A 90 24.28 -23.88 -25.92
N ARG A 91 24.42 -22.95 -24.99
CA ARG A 91 23.96 -21.57 -25.18
C ARG A 91 24.70 -20.85 -26.31
N GLN A 92 26.02 -20.98 -26.37
CA GLN A 92 26.83 -20.36 -27.44
C GLN A 92 26.53 -20.99 -28.81
N ALA A 93 26.31 -22.31 -28.85
CA ALA A 93 25.87 -22.98 -30.07
C ALA A 93 24.50 -22.51 -30.54
N TYR A 94 23.56 -22.26 -29.61
CA TYR A 94 22.27 -21.66 -29.89
C TYR A 94 22.39 -20.25 -30.46
N GLU A 95 23.18 -19.37 -29.85
CA GLU A 95 23.39 -18.00 -30.33
C GLU A 95 23.97 -18.01 -31.76
N ALA A 96 24.94 -18.89 -32.02
CA ALA A 96 25.51 -19.07 -33.35
C ALA A 96 24.51 -19.61 -34.36
N ALA A 97 23.64 -20.55 -33.95
CA ALA A 97 22.60 -21.11 -34.82
C ALA A 97 21.54 -20.04 -35.19
N VAL A 98 21.14 -19.21 -34.25
CA VAL A 98 20.20 -18.09 -34.50
C VAL A 98 20.78 -17.06 -35.48
N GLU A 99 22.08 -16.74 -35.36
CA GLU A 99 22.75 -15.82 -36.30
C GLU A 99 22.93 -16.44 -37.70
N ASN A 100 23.16 -17.77 -37.79
CA ASN A 100 23.42 -18.50 -39.02
C ASN A 100 22.18 -19.13 -39.65
N THR A 101 20.97 -18.82 -39.17
CA THR A 101 19.71 -19.35 -39.74
C THR A 101 19.65 -19.06 -41.23
N LYS A 102 19.55 -20.12 -42.05
CA LYS A 102 19.76 -20.06 -43.52
C LYS A 102 18.76 -19.24 -44.30
N ASP A 103 17.57 -18.96 -43.75
CA ASP A 103 16.51 -18.25 -44.48
C ASP A 103 15.70 -17.32 -43.58
N ARG A 104 16.43 -16.47 -42.89
CA ARG A 104 15.88 -15.47 -41.97
C ARG A 104 14.85 -14.53 -42.62
N ALA A 105 15.08 -14.18 -43.91
CA ALA A 105 14.17 -13.35 -44.69
C ALA A 105 12.85 -14.06 -44.98
N LYS A 106 12.89 -15.36 -45.29
CA LYS A 106 11.70 -16.17 -45.53
C LYS A 106 10.86 -16.39 -44.27
N PHE A 107 11.52 -16.58 -43.14
CA PHE A 107 10.84 -16.68 -41.86
C PHE A 107 10.16 -15.37 -41.45
N LEU A 108 10.83 -14.25 -41.70
CA LEU A 108 10.25 -12.91 -41.46
C LEU A 108 9.01 -12.71 -42.33
N GLU A 109 9.07 -13.05 -43.64
CA GLU A 109 7.97 -12.97 -44.57
C GLU A 109 6.79 -13.85 -44.14
N TYR A 110 7.05 -15.11 -43.73
CA TYR A 110 6.04 -16.00 -43.18
C TYR A 110 5.42 -15.48 -41.90
N ALA A 111 6.23 -15.05 -40.94
CA ALA A 111 5.76 -14.54 -39.68
C ALA A 111 4.92 -13.26 -39.84
N GLN A 112 5.33 -12.38 -40.76
CA GLN A 112 4.55 -11.18 -41.11
C GLN A 112 3.23 -11.49 -41.83
N SER A 113 3.16 -12.62 -42.56
CA SER A 113 1.89 -13.08 -43.17
C SER A 113 0.89 -13.57 -42.12
N VAL A 114 1.36 -13.97 -40.96
CA VAL A 114 0.53 -14.45 -39.82
C VAL A 114 0.23 -13.32 -38.83
N ASP A 115 1.21 -12.43 -38.59
CA ASP A 115 1.11 -11.30 -37.68
C ASP A 115 1.94 -10.10 -38.21
N GLU A 116 1.25 -9.08 -38.68
CA GLU A 116 1.86 -7.86 -39.24
C GLU A 116 2.73 -7.07 -38.22
N THR A 117 2.68 -7.39 -36.94
CA THR A 117 3.46 -6.73 -35.89
C THR A 117 4.88 -7.30 -35.74
N VAL A 118 5.22 -8.35 -36.50
CA VAL A 118 6.52 -8.99 -36.48
C VAL A 118 7.56 -8.12 -37.18
N THR A 119 8.64 -7.84 -36.46
CA THR A 119 9.79 -7.05 -36.94
C THR A 119 11.07 -7.90 -36.85
N GLU A 120 12.13 -7.44 -37.50
CA GLU A 120 13.45 -8.09 -37.44
C GLU A 120 13.98 -8.20 -35.99
N ASP A 121 13.58 -7.27 -35.11
CA ASP A 121 14.01 -7.23 -33.71
C ASP A 121 13.37 -8.32 -32.83
N ASN A 122 12.11 -8.73 -33.12
CA ASN A 122 11.41 -9.78 -32.39
C ASN A 122 11.43 -11.16 -33.11
N LEU A 123 12.10 -11.23 -34.24
CA LEU A 123 12.21 -12.43 -35.07
C LEU A 123 12.86 -13.60 -34.31
N ASN A 124 13.89 -13.32 -33.51
CA ASN A 124 14.59 -14.35 -32.73
C ASN A 124 13.67 -15.00 -31.69
N ASP A 125 12.77 -14.25 -31.09
CA ASP A 125 11.83 -14.76 -30.09
C ASP A 125 10.77 -15.66 -30.73
N LEU A 126 10.35 -15.34 -31.95
CA LEU A 126 9.43 -16.15 -32.73
C LEU A 126 10.06 -17.46 -33.23
N ILE A 127 11.34 -17.44 -33.64
CA ILE A 127 12.09 -18.64 -33.98
C ILE A 127 12.13 -19.61 -32.76
N LYS A 128 12.32 -19.06 -31.56
CA LYS A 128 12.32 -19.82 -30.31
C LYS A 128 10.97 -20.43 -29.98
N ASP A 129 9.90 -19.66 -30.13
CA ASP A 129 8.55 -20.11 -29.82
C ASP A 129 8.10 -21.23 -30.78
N HIS A 130 8.49 -21.17 -32.04
CA HIS A 130 8.24 -22.23 -33.01
C HIS A 130 9.00 -23.53 -32.67
N ALA A 131 10.21 -23.41 -32.19
CA ALA A 131 11.03 -24.56 -31.79
C ALA A 131 10.54 -25.32 -30.54
N ARG A 132 9.66 -24.71 -29.75
CA ARG A 132 9.17 -25.26 -28.47
C ARG A 132 7.84 -26.00 -28.54
N SER A 133 7.13 -25.97 -29.65
CA SER A 133 5.78 -26.49 -29.71
C SER A 133 5.72 -27.80 -30.51
N ASP A 134 5.43 -28.92 -29.86
CA ASP A 134 5.00 -30.21 -30.48
C ASP A 134 5.93 -30.79 -31.58
N PRO A 135 6.43 -32.05 -31.47
CA PRO A 135 7.38 -32.65 -32.43
C PRO A 135 6.96 -32.58 -33.90
N MET A 136 5.65 -32.52 -34.16
CA MET A 136 5.12 -32.41 -35.52
C MET A 136 5.24 -30.99 -36.09
N LYS A 137 5.12 -29.97 -35.23
CA LYS A 137 5.36 -28.56 -35.60
C LYS A 137 6.85 -28.26 -35.69
N GLU A 138 7.67 -28.96 -34.92
CA GLU A 138 9.13 -28.86 -34.97
C GLU A 138 9.66 -29.34 -36.32
N ALA A 139 9.17 -30.48 -36.83
CA ALA A 139 9.56 -30.99 -38.14
C ALA A 139 9.12 -30.05 -39.28
N MET A 140 7.91 -29.48 -39.20
CA MET A 140 7.43 -28.47 -40.15
C MET A 140 8.23 -27.18 -40.08
N ALA A 141 8.59 -26.72 -38.89
CA ALA A 141 9.41 -25.53 -38.71
C ALA A 141 10.84 -25.72 -39.25
N MET A 142 11.45 -26.90 -39.10
CA MET A 142 12.75 -27.19 -39.69
C MET A 142 12.70 -27.12 -41.24
N GLU A 143 11.63 -27.67 -41.86
CA GLU A 143 11.46 -27.69 -43.29
C GLU A 143 11.14 -26.26 -43.85
N GLU A 144 10.25 -25.53 -43.21
CA GLU A 144 9.86 -24.18 -43.62
C GLU A 144 10.93 -23.11 -43.34
N LEU A 145 11.67 -23.24 -42.24
CA LEU A 145 12.70 -22.30 -41.81
C LEU A 145 14.09 -22.61 -42.35
N GLY A 146 14.27 -23.75 -43.01
CA GLY A 146 15.56 -24.20 -43.51
C GLY A 146 16.60 -24.45 -42.40
N LEU A 147 16.15 -24.71 -41.17
CA LEU A 147 17.01 -25.06 -40.06
C LEU A 147 17.54 -26.50 -40.26
N ASP A 148 18.84 -26.71 -40.09
CA ASP A 148 19.38 -28.06 -39.99
C ASP A 148 19.14 -28.64 -38.56
N GLU A 149 19.33 -29.98 -38.43
CA GLU A 149 19.08 -30.69 -37.18
C GLU A 149 19.97 -30.18 -36.03
N GLU A 150 21.17 -29.71 -36.35
CA GLU A 150 22.12 -29.19 -35.38
C GLU A 150 21.70 -27.80 -34.84
N ALA A 151 21.25 -26.90 -35.74
CA ALA A 151 20.69 -25.63 -35.39
C ALA A 151 19.40 -25.76 -34.56
N PHE A 152 18.54 -26.73 -34.91
CA PHE A 152 17.32 -27.02 -34.17
C PHE A 152 17.62 -27.57 -32.75
N LYS A 153 18.56 -28.50 -32.61
CA LYS A 153 19.01 -29.02 -31.30
C LYS A 153 19.64 -27.92 -30.43
N ALA A 154 20.39 -26.99 -31.05
CA ALA A 154 20.95 -25.84 -30.35
C ALA A 154 19.87 -24.88 -29.81
N VAL A 155 18.78 -24.69 -30.56
CA VAL A 155 17.61 -23.90 -30.10
C VAL A 155 16.91 -24.58 -28.91
N ALA A 156 16.75 -25.92 -28.97
CA ALA A 156 16.15 -26.70 -27.90
C ALA A 156 17.03 -26.77 -26.63
N GLY A 157 18.37 -26.84 -26.79
CA GLY A 157 19.35 -26.92 -25.69
C GLY A 157 19.41 -25.70 -24.78
N ASN A 158 18.87 -24.58 -25.23
CA ASN A 158 18.84 -23.33 -24.44
C ASN A 158 18.08 -23.48 -23.11
N GLU A 159 17.13 -24.38 -23.02
CA GLU A 159 16.38 -24.65 -21.80
C GLU A 159 17.23 -25.16 -20.63
N VAL A 160 18.32 -25.86 -20.92
CA VAL A 160 19.19 -26.40 -19.87
C VAL A 160 19.88 -25.29 -19.11
N LEU A 161 20.50 -24.32 -19.80
CA LEU A 161 21.16 -23.18 -19.15
C LEU A 161 20.16 -22.29 -18.43
N LEU A 162 19.01 -22.06 -19.04
CA LEU A 162 17.93 -21.28 -18.43
C LEU A 162 17.38 -21.99 -17.19
N GLY A 163 17.20 -23.31 -17.25
CA GLY A 163 16.79 -24.13 -16.12
C GLY A 163 17.80 -24.07 -14.98
N MET A 164 19.08 -24.26 -15.26
CA MET A 164 20.15 -24.16 -14.25
C MET A 164 20.20 -22.75 -13.62
N TYR A 165 20.07 -21.72 -14.43
CA TYR A 165 20.04 -20.33 -13.95
C TYR A 165 18.81 -20.07 -13.08
N ARG A 166 17.64 -20.53 -13.51
CA ARG A 166 16.38 -20.45 -12.76
C ARG A 166 16.45 -21.21 -11.44
N ASP A 167 16.98 -22.43 -11.48
CA ASP A 167 17.12 -23.30 -10.30
C ASP A 167 18.22 -22.79 -9.35
N GLY A 168 19.25 -22.12 -9.87
CA GLY A 168 20.28 -21.47 -9.09
C GLY A 168 19.80 -20.24 -8.32
N LEU A 169 18.79 -19.53 -8.80
CA LEU A 169 18.23 -18.36 -8.10
C LEU A 169 17.63 -18.71 -6.72
N PRO A 170 16.85 -19.80 -6.53
CA PRO A 170 16.37 -20.21 -5.21
C PRO A 170 17.48 -20.56 -4.22
N SER A 171 18.65 -21.01 -4.67
CA SER A 171 19.78 -21.28 -3.75
C SER A 171 20.30 -20.00 -3.09
N LEU A 172 20.12 -18.83 -3.72
CA LEU A 172 20.31 -17.53 -3.09
C LEU A 172 19.22 -17.24 -2.06
N LEU A 173 17.99 -17.75 -2.26
CA LEU A 173 16.88 -17.63 -1.31
C LEU A 173 17.01 -18.56 -0.11
N GLU A 174 17.61 -19.73 -0.26
CA GLU A 174 17.96 -20.62 0.87
C GLU A 174 18.93 -19.94 1.80
N ASN A 175 19.71 -19.01 1.32
CA ASN A 175 20.36 -18.02 2.15
C ASN A 175 19.30 -17.01 2.65
N LYS A 176 18.49 -17.46 3.65
CA LYS A 176 17.43 -16.70 4.32
C LYS A 176 17.85 -15.28 4.72
N HIS A 177 19.15 -15.05 4.77
CA HIS A 177 19.79 -13.77 5.01
C HIS A 177 19.45 -12.74 3.92
N MET A 178 19.55 -13.14 2.65
CA MET A 178 19.35 -12.20 1.54
C MET A 178 17.88 -11.82 1.38
N ALA A 179 16.97 -12.80 1.37
CA ALA A 179 15.53 -12.58 1.22
C ALA A 179 14.93 -11.67 2.33
N ASN A 180 15.50 -11.75 3.53
CA ASN A 180 15.01 -11.00 4.68
C ASN A 180 15.85 -9.73 5.00
N ALA A 181 16.88 -9.43 4.22
CA ALA A 181 17.81 -8.35 4.56
C ALA A 181 17.13 -6.99 4.75
N VAL A 182 16.33 -6.56 3.79
CA VAL A 182 15.64 -5.26 3.84
C VAL A 182 14.52 -5.25 4.88
N PRO A 183 13.60 -6.24 4.95
CA PRO A 183 12.59 -6.30 6.00
C PRO A 183 13.18 -6.34 7.41
N VAL A 184 14.24 -7.13 7.61
CA VAL A 184 14.89 -7.25 8.94
C VAL A 184 15.62 -5.96 9.33
N GLN A 185 16.28 -5.31 8.38
CA GLN A 185 16.90 -4.00 8.59
C GLN A 185 15.88 -2.95 9.03
N PHE A 186 14.72 -2.90 8.35
CA PHE A 186 13.65 -2.00 8.70
C PHE A 186 13.06 -2.30 10.08
N LEU A 187 12.82 -3.58 10.40
CA LEU A 187 12.37 -3.99 11.72
C LEU A 187 13.36 -3.55 12.80
N GLY A 188 14.65 -3.70 12.52
CA GLY A 188 15.72 -3.23 13.41
C GLY A 188 15.65 -1.73 13.68
N ILE A 189 15.44 -0.93 12.65
CA ILE A 189 15.27 0.53 12.78
C ILE A 189 14.07 0.85 13.66
N VAL A 190 12.91 0.21 13.42
CA VAL A 190 11.70 0.42 14.22
C VAL A 190 11.94 0.08 15.69
N LEU A 191 12.63 -1.04 15.99
CA LEU A 191 12.95 -1.44 17.34
C LEU A 191 13.90 -0.44 18.04
N ILE A 192 14.93 0.03 17.33
CA ILE A 192 15.85 1.06 17.84
C ILE A 192 15.09 2.35 18.16
N VAL A 193 14.26 2.82 17.23
CA VAL A 193 13.49 4.05 17.40
C VAL A 193 12.51 3.92 18.56
N ALA A 194 11.81 2.78 18.69
CA ALA A 194 10.91 2.51 19.81
C ALA A 194 11.63 2.49 21.16
N ALA A 195 12.80 1.84 21.22
CA ALA A 195 13.61 1.79 22.41
C ALA A 195 14.15 3.17 22.80
N LEU A 196 14.68 3.93 21.85
CA LEU A 196 15.17 5.29 22.07
C LEU A 196 14.02 6.21 22.52
N ALA A 197 12.85 6.13 21.89
CA ALA A 197 11.67 6.88 22.31
C ALA A 197 11.26 6.56 23.77
N TYR A 198 11.27 5.28 24.15
CA TYR A 198 11.00 4.88 25.52
C TYR A 198 12.02 5.49 26.50
N PHE A 199 13.33 5.38 26.22
CA PHE A 199 14.37 5.94 27.08
C PHE A 199 14.28 7.47 27.15
N LEU A 200 13.97 8.14 26.04
CA LEU A 200 13.77 9.58 25.97
C LEU A 200 12.57 10.01 26.85
N ILE A 201 11.43 9.31 26.72
CA ILE A 201 10.25 9.51 27.57
C ILE A 201 10.56 9.24 29.04
N GLN A 202 11.42 8.26 29.34
CA GLN A 202 11.80 7.92 30.70
C GLN A 202 12.86 8.88 31.28
N ALA A 203 13.83 9.36 30.49
CA ALA A 203 14.81 10.38 30.89
C ALA A 203 14.13 11.73 31.20
N MET A 204 13.02 11.99 30.51
CA MET A 204 12.21 13.17 30.73
C MET A 204 11.36 13.08 32.01
N ASP A 205 11.55 12.04 32.89
CA ASP A 205 10.81 11.64 34.10
C ASP A 205 9.74 12.68 34.56
N ILE A 206 8.67 12.79 33.78
CA ILE A 206 7.57 13.72 34.02
C ILE A 206 6.62 13.03 34.99
N ARG A 207 7.08 12.83 36.20
CA ARG A 207 6.17 12.70 37.33
C ARG A 207 5.82 14.11 37.77
N PRO A 208 4.57 14.40 38.05
CA PRO A 208 4.24 15.52 38.89
C PRO A 208 4.81 15.18 40.28
N ARG A 209 6.08 15.50 40.49
CA ARG A 209 6.61 15.55 41.85
C ARG A 209 5.84 16.64 42.56
N ALA A 210 5.01 16.22 43.51
CA ALA A 210 4.49 17.14 44.50
C ALA A 210 5.66 18.02 44.95
N LYS A 211 5.50 19.33 44.68
CA LYS A 211 6.25 20.46 45.22
C LYS A 211 7.79 20.32 45.39
N THR A 212 8.46 21.25 44.72
CA THR A 212 9.84 21.72 44.94
C THR A 212 10.92 21.21 43.99
N LYS A 213 11.06 21.95 42.89
CA LYS A 213 12.31 22.61 42.43
C LYS A 213 11.92 23.34 41.12
N ALA A 214 12.23 24.63 41.07
CA ALA A 214 12.00 25.46 39.88
C ALA A 214 12.70 24.82 38.69
N VAL A 215 11.92 24.22 37.78
CA VAL A 215 12.44 23.69 36.50
C VAL A 215 12.80 24.90 35.66
N ASN A 216 14.00 24.95 35.15
CA ASN A 216 14.49 26.00 34.26
C ASN A 216 13.46 26.16 33.10
N PRO A 217 12.89 27.36 32.87
CA PRO A 217 11.82 27.57 31.93
C PRO A 217 12.19 27.16 30.49
N LYS A 218 13.49 27.14 30.15
CA LYS A 218 13.97 26.63 28.85
C LYS A 218 13.82 25.11 28.74
N THR A 219 14.19 24.38 29.80
CA THR A 219 14.04 22.89 29.82
C THR A 219 12.59 22.47 29.81
N ALA A 220 11.70 23.19 30.49
CA ALA A 220 10.25 22.91 30.47
C ALA A 220 9.62 23.10 29.08
N LYS A 221 10.04 24.12 28.32
CA LYS A 221 9.58 24.36 26.94
C LYS A 221 10.06 23.26 25.98
N VAL A 222 11.34 22.88 26.04
CA VAL A 222 11.90 21.81 25.17
C VAL A 222 11.26 20.47 25.48
N THR A 223 11.07 20.14 26.77
CA THR A 223 10.42 18.90 27.20
C THR A 223 8.96 18.85 26.75
N GLY A 224 8.24 19.96 26.89
CA GLY A 224 6.84 20.07 26.41
C GLY A 224 6.74 19.91 24.88
N PHE A 225 7.65 20.51 24.13
CA PHE A 225 7.73 20.36 22.68
C PHE A 225 7.98 18.90 22.28
N LEU A 226 9.03 18.27 22.84
CA LEU A 226 9.37 16.89 22.54
C LEU A 226 8.24 15.92 22.87
N LEU A 227 7.51 16.11 23.96
CA LEU A 227 6.36 15.27 24.31
C LEU A 227 5.18 15.47 23.38
N ASN A 228 4.87 16.70 23.02
CA ASN A 228 3.75 16.98 22.14
C ASN A 228 3.98 16.45 20.73
N TYR A 229 5.23 16.45 20.27
CA TYR A 229 5.61 16.03 18.92
C TYR A 229 6.36 14.70 18.87
N ALA A 230 6.47 13.97 20.01
CA ALA A 230 7.24 12.72 20.11
C ALA A 230 6.89 11.73 19.00
N LEU A 231 5.59 11.53 18.72
CA LEU A 231 5.13 10.62 17.71
C LEU A 231 5.54 11.05 16.29
N PHE A 232 5.39 12.34 15.97
CA PHE A 232 5.83 12.88 14.67
C PHE A 232 7.34 12.78 14.48
N ILE A 233 8.12 12.97 15.56
CA ILE A 233 9.57 12.84 15.54
C ILE A 233 9.95 11.38 15.26
N ILE A 234 9.33 10.42 15.96
CA ILE A 234 9.58 8.99 15.77
C ILE A 234 9.28 8.58 14.32
N LEU A 235 8.10 8.96 13.82
CA LEU A 235 7.68 8.62 12.46
C LEU A 235 8.54 9.33 11.41
N GLY A 236 8.94 10.57 11.66
CA GLY A 236 9.88 11.31 10.81
C GLY A 236 11.25 10.63 10.74
N LEU A 237 11.76 10.14 11.88
CA LEU A 237 13.02 9.39 11.91
C LEU A 237 12.94 8.09 11.10
N ILE A 238 11.80 7.39 11.11
CA ILE A 238 11.59 6.21 10.28
C ILE A 238 11.70 6.59 8.79
N LEU A 239 11.02 7.66 8.35
CA LEU A 239 11.07 8.11 6.95
C LEU A 239 12.47 8.55 6.54
N VAL A 240 13.19 9.28 7.40
CA VAL A 240 14.59 9.66 7.15
C VAL A 240 15.46 8.41 7.01
N SER A 241 15.28 7.41 7.87
CA SER A 241 16.03 6.15 7.78
C SER A 241 15.81 5.42 6.47
N VAL A 242 14.56 5.38 5.97
CA VAL A 242 14.24 4.81 4.65
C VAL A 242 14.93 5.59 3.54
N SER A 243 14.94 6.92 3.63
CA SER A 243 15.60 7.79 2.63
C SER A 243 17.12 7.61 2.59
N ILE A 244 17.74 7.25 3.73
CA ILE A 244 19.17 6.93 3.79
C ILE A 244 19.45 5.57 3.14
N ILE A 245 18.56 4.59 3.33
CA ILE A 245 18.68 3.25 2.72
C ILE A 245 18.50 3.34 1.20
N ARG A 246 17.52 4.11 0.75
CA ARG A 246 17.12 4.26 -0.65
C ARG A 246 16.84 5.74 -0.95
N ILE A 247 17.84 6.41 -1.52
CA ILE A 247 17.75 7.86 -1.82
C ILE A 247 16.62 8.17 -2.80
N ASP A 248 16.29 7.24 -3.68
CA ASP A 248 15.18 7.35 -4.66
C ASP A 248 13.81 7.47 -4.02
N PHE A 249 13.69 7.11 -2.73
CA PHE A 249 12.44 7.24 -1.97
C PHE A 249 11.91 8.67 -1.96
N LEU A 250 12.80 9.67 -1.93
CA LEU A 250 12.44 11.10 -1.95
C LEU A 250 12.21 11.67 -3.35
N SER A 251 12.15 10.81 -4.40
CA SER A 251 11.82 11.31 -5.74
C SER A 251 10.43 11.97 -5.76
N MET A 252 10.26 12.98 -6.63
CA MET A 252 8.97 13.69 -6.77
C MET A 252 7.83 12.73 -7.11
N SER A 253 8.09 11.70 -7.92
CA SER A 253 7.11 10.66 -8.26
C SER A 253 6.63 9.91 -7.01
N ASN A 254 7.54 9.49 -6.13
CA ASN A 254 7.19 8.78 -4.90
C ASN A 254 6.42 9.68 -3.91
N ILE A 255 6.81 10.95 -3.80
CA ILE A 255 6.08 11.93 -2.97
C ILE A 255 4.65 12.08 -3.48
N LEU A 256 4.45 12.20 -4.79
CA LEU A 256 3.12 12.31 -5.39
C LEU A 256 2.30 11.04 -5.22
N ASN A 257 2.91 9.86 -5.32
CA ASN A 257 2.27 8.57 -5.04
C ASN A 257 1.83 8.46 -3.57
N ILE A 258 2.66 8.92 -2.63
CA ILE A 258 2.30 8.99 -1.21
C ILE A 258 1.09 9.91 -1.01
N LEU A 259 1.11 11.10 -1.61
CA LEU A 259 0.01 12.05 -1.50
C LEU A 259 -1.28 11.51 -2.15
N GLN A 260 -1.18 10.84 -3.29
CA GLN A 260 -2.31 10.19 -3.95
C GLN A 260 -2.95 9.11 -3.06
N ASN A 261 -2.13 8.23 -2.46
CA ASN A 261 -2.60 7.20 -1.53
C ASN A 261 -3.15 7.81 -0.23
N ALA A 262 -2.55 8.89 0.25
CA ALA A 262 -3.00 9.60 1.44
C ALA A 262 -4.34 10.33 1.23
N SER A 263 -4.69 10.67 0.00
CA SER A 263 -5.86 11.50 -0.28
C SER A 263 -7.16 10.79 0.03
N THR A 264 -7.40 9.60 -0.51
CA THR A 264 -8.64 8.85 -0.27
C THR A 264 -8.75 8.39 1.17
N LYS A 265 -7.67 7.86 1.74
CA LYS A 265 -7.62 7.45 3.15
C LYS A 265 -7.67 8.63 4.11
N GLY A 266 -7.15 9.79 3.70
CA GLY A 266 -7.24 11.03 4.44
C GLY A 266 -8.67 11.57 4.52
N ILE A 267 -9.46 11.46 3.43
CA ILE A 267 -10.89 11.82 3.45
C ILE A 267 -11.65 10.90 4.42
N LEU A 268 -11.36 9.59 4.45
CA LEU A 268 -11.90 8.67 5.45
C LEU A 268 -11.50 9.09 6.87
N ALA A 269 -10.25 9.44 7.06
CA ALA A 269 -9.73 9.90 8.35
C ALA A 269 -10.41 11.18 8.83
N LEU A 270 -10.72 12.12 7.93
CA LEU A 270 -11.49 13.33 8.27
C LEU A 270 -12.90 13.01 8.80
N GLY A 271 -13.58 12.01 8.21
CA GLY A 271 -14.87 11.52 8.69
C GLY A 271 -14.75 10.85 10.06
N CYS A 272 -13.80 9.95 10.20
CA CYS A 272 -13.50 9.22 11.44
C CYS A 272 -13.10 10.19 12.57
N ALA A 273 -12.35 11.23 12.27
CA ALA A 273 -11.85 12.18 13.26
C ALA A 273 -12.98 12.85 14.07
N GLY A 274 -14.09 13.20 13.42
CA GLY A 274 -15.26 13.77 14.11
C GLY A 274 -15.86 12.80 15.14
N LEU A 275 -15.88 11.51 14.81
CA LEU A 275 -16.39 10.47 15.71
C LEU A 275 -15.45 10.24 16.89
N ILE A 276 -14.14 10.23 16.66
CA ILE A 276 -13.14 10.11 17.74
C ILE A 276 -13.20 11.34 18.67
N VAL A 277 -13.41 12.55 18.14
CA VAL A 277 -13.65 13.75 18.97
C VAL A 277 -14.87 13.58 19.87
N LEU A 278 -15.91 12.85 19.45
CA LEU A 278 -17.06 12.45 20.28
C LEU A 278 -16.75 11.31 21.27
N ALA A 279 -15.51 10.88 21.42
CA ALA A 279 -15.09 9.71 22.17
C ALA A 279 -15.69 8.38 21.62
N GLY A 280 -16.09 8.35 20.35
CA GLY A 280 -16.61 7.19 19.64
C GLY A 280 -15.58 6.62 18.67
N THR A 281 -15.65 5.32 18.40
CA THR A 281 -14.83 4.63 17.41
C THR A 281 -15.73 4.01 16.36
N ASP A 282 -15.43 4.20 15.09
CA ASP A 282 -16.15 3.57 13.99
C ASP A 282 -15.27 2.51 13.33
N LEU A 283 -15.64 1.25 13.48
CA LEU A 283 -14.95 0.12 12.84
C LEU A 283 -15.54 -0.22 11.48
N SER A 284 -16.72 0.30 11.14
CA SER A 284 -17.41 -0.03 9.89
C SER A 284 -16.83 0.67 8.67
N ILE A 285 -15.95 1.68 8.84
CA ILE A 285 -15.42 2.58 7.80
C ILE A 285 -14.98 1.83 6.55
N GLY A 286 -14.13 0.80 6.73
CA GLY A 286 -13.55 0.08 5.61
C GLY A 286 -14.60 -0.71 4.82
N ARG A 287 -15.55 -1.36 5.50
CA ARG A 287 -16.59 -2.15 4.84
C ARG A 287 -17.71 -1.30 4.26
N VAL A 288 -18.02 -0.17 4.88
CA VAL A 288 -18.91 0.85 4.30
C VAL A 288 -18.30 1.44 3.04
N LEU A 289 -16.98 1.71 3.04
CA LEU A 289 -16.27 2.08 1.81
C LEU A 289 -16.41 0.98 0.75
N GLY A 290 -16.21 -0.29 1.11
CA GLY A 290 -16.27 -1.41 0.19
C GLY A 290 -17.59 -1.50 -0.56
N ILE A 291 -18.74 -1.52 0.16
CA ILE A 291 -20.07 -1.59 -0.45
C ILE A 291 -20.40 -0.32 -1.26
N SER A 292 -20.01 0.86 -0.77
CA SER A 292 -20.24 2.13 -1.48
C SER A 292 -19.41 2.20 -2.77
N ALA A 293 -18.18 1.68 -2.75
CA ALA A 293 -17.32 1.57 -3.91
C ALA A 293 -17.87 0.54 -4.92
N ALA A 294 -18.43 -0.59 -4.46
CA ALA A 294 -19.03 -1.60 -5.33
C ALA A 294 -20.27 -1.04 -6.06
N VAL A 295 -21.12 -0.28 -5.35
CA VAL A 295 -22.26 0.41 -5.98
C VAL A 295 -21.77 1.45 -6.99
N THR A 296 -20.72 2.22 -6.67
CA THR A 296 -20.10 3.13 -7.65
C THR A 296 -19.61 2.35 -8.86
N ALA A 297 -18.80 1.32 -8.62
CA ALA A 297 -18.16 0.50 -9.66
C ALA A 297 -19.17 -0.09 -10.65
N SER A 298 -20.29 -0.63 -10.15
CA SER A 298 -21.34 -1.20 -10.99
C SER A 298 -22.02 -0.18 -11.92
N LEU A 299 -22.11 1.08 -11.48
CA LEU A 299 -22.73 2.17 -12.25
C LEU A 299 -21.80 2.82 -13.28
N VAL A 300 -20.48 2.63 -13.13
CA VAL A 300 -19.46 3.27 -13.98
C VAL A 300 -18.74 2.30 -14.91
N GLN A 301 -19.16 1.04 -15.00
CA GLN A 301 -18.61 0.10 -15.97
C GLN A 301 -18.79 0.60 -17.40
N SER A 302 -17.79 0.37 -18.25
CA SER A 302 -17.81 0.76 -19.66
C SER A 302 -19.02 0.14 -20.39
N THR A 303 -19.67 0.91 -21.25
CA THR A 303 -20.78 0.43 -22.08
C THR A 303 -20.35 -0.64 -23.08
N THR A 304 -19.06 -0.72 -23.40
CA THR A 304 -18.49 -1.74 -24.29
C THR A 304 -18.22 -3.07 -23.58
N TYR A 305 -18.28 -3.10 -22.25
CA TYR A 305 -18.03 -4.32 -21.48
C TYR A 305 -19.29 -5.21 -21.45
N ALA A 306 -19.21 -6.37 -22.10
CA ALA A 306 -20.36 -7.28 -22.27
C ALA A 306 -20.92 -7.83 -20.94
N SER A 307 -20.03 -8.12 -19.96
CA SER A 307 -20.40 -8.71 -18.65
C SER A 307 -20.64 -7.66 -17.56
N ARG A 308 -20.99 -6.43 -17.94
CA ARG A 308 -21.28 -5.37 -16.95
C ARG A 308 -22.51 -5.71 -16.11
N MET A 309 -22.54 -5.20 -14.88
CA MET A 309 -23.60 -5.49 -13.92
C MET A 309 -24.99 -5.03 -14.39
N PHE A 310 -25.08 -3.92 -15.12
CA PHE A 310 -26.33 -3.38 -15.68
C PHE A 310 -26.27 -3.32 -17.22
N PRO A 311 -26.54 -4.45 -17.92
CA PRO A 311 -26.40 -4.53 -19.38
C PRO A 311 -27.30 -3.55 -20.15
N THR A 312 -28.50 -3.24 -19.61
CA THR A 312 -29.48 -2.35 -20.22
C THR A 312 -29.22 -0.86 -19.99
N MET A 313 -28.29 -0.53 -19.11
CA MET A 313 -27.97 0.86 -18.79
C MET A 313 -27.09 1.46 -19.89
N VAL A 314 -27.71 2.06 -20.89
CA VAL A 314 -27.03 2.74 -22.00
C VAL A 314 -26.97 4.22 -21.69
N LYS A 315 -25.88 4.65 -21.00
CA LYS A 315 -25.59 6.08 -20.88
C LYS A 315 -24.11 6.32 -21.13
N PRO A 316 -23.75 7.20 -22.07
CA PRO A 316 -22.42 7.79 -22.07
C PRO A 316 -22.28 8.56 -20.75
N LEU A 317 -21.35 8.15 -19.92
CA LEU A 317 -21.01 8.86 -18.67
C LEU A 317 -20.21 10.12 -19.05
N GLY A 318 -20.92 11.16 -19.51
CA GLY A 318 -20.33 12.49 -19.50
C GLY A 318 -20.07 12.95 -18.07
N MET A 319 -19.29 14.02 -17.90
CA MET A 319 -18.90 14.53 -16.55
C MET A 319 -20.12 14.70 -15.62
N PHE A 320 -21.29 15.14 -16.13
CA PHE A 320 -22.55 15.25 -15.38
C PHE A 320 -23.13 13.88 -15.01
N GLY A 321 -22.88 12.84 -15.81
CA GLY A 321 -23.32 11.48 -15.51
C GLY A 321 -22.62 10.87 -14.29
N LEU A 322 -21.44 11.37 -13.91
CA LEU A 322 -20.71 10.93 -12.73
C LEU A 322 -21.34 11.40 -11.41
N LEU A 323 -22.26 12.37 -11.45
CA LEU A 323 -22.99 12.81 -10.24
C LEU A 323 -23.90 11.70 -9.69
N ILE A 324 -24.46 10.83 -10.57
CA ILE A 324 -25.33 9.74 -10.14
C ILE A 324 -24.55 8.68 -9.32
N PRO A 325 -23.45 8.10 -9.82
CA PRO A 325 -22.65 7.17 -9.02
C PRO A 325 -22.03 7.82 -7.76
N LEU A 326 -21.68 9.10 -7.80
CA LEU A 326 -21.23 9.83 -6.60
C LEU A 326 -22.36 9.94 -5.58
N ALA A 327 -23.55 10.35 -5.99
CA ALA A 327 -24.72 10.46 -5.11
C ALA A 327 -25.12 9.09 -4.54
N ALA A 328 -25.08 8.01 -5.35
CA ALA A 328 -25.35 6.66 -4.91
C ALA A 328 -24.32 6.19 -3.87
N SER A 329 -23.03 6.44 -4.11
CA SER A 329 -21.96 6.15 -3.15
C SER A 329 -22.18 6.84 -1.79
N ILE A 330 -22.49 8.14 -1.84
CA ILE A 330 -22.77 8.94 -0.64
C ILE A 330 -24.04 8.42 0.06
N ALA A 331 -25.10 8.12 -0.68
CA ALA A 331 -26.35 7.62 -0.11
C ALA A 331 -26.15 6.30 0.66
N VAL A 332 -25.43 5.34 0.06
CA VAL A 332 -25.11 4.06 0.72
C VAL A 332 -24.29 4.29 1.98
N ALA A 333 -23.21 5.07 1.91
CA ALA A 333 -22.37 5.34 3.06
C ALA A 333 -23.12 6.09 4.19
N VAL A 334 -23.99 7.04 3.83
CA VAL A 334 -24.83 7.77 4.78
C VAL A 334 -25.83 6.84 5.46
N VAL A 335 -26.46 5.91 4.73
CA VAL A 335 -27.41 4.93 5.34
C VAL A 335 -26.70 4.15 6.44
N PHE A 336 -25.54 3.55 6.16
CA PHE A 336 -24.79 2.79 7.17
C PHE A 336 -24.32 3.67 8.33
N SER A 337 -23.82 4.87 8.05
CA SER A 337 -23.38 5.81 9.09
C SER A 337 -24.54 6.32 9.94
N MET A 338 -25.73 6.50 9.36
CA MET A 338 -26.93 6.90 10.12
C MET A 338 -27.47 5.77 11.00
N ILE A 339 -27.34 4.51 10.57
CA ILE A 339 -27.63 3.34 11.42
C ILE A 339 -26.71 3.36 12.65
N ASN A 340 -25.40 3.59 12.44
CA ASN A 340 -24.46 3.73 13.55
C ASN A 340 -24.81 4.91 14.46
N GLY A 341 -25.08 6.07 13.85
CA GLY A 341 -25.49 7.27 14.58
C GLY A 341 -26.76 7.07 15.41
N PHE A 342 -27.75 6.39 14.85
CA PHE A 342 -29.01 6.08 15.56
C PHE A 342 -28.74 5.15 16.76
N GLY A 343 -27.96 4.09 16.56
CA GLY A 343 -27.58 3.16 17.62
C GLY A 343 -26.89 3.86 18.80
N VAL A 344 -25.96 4.79 18.49
CA VAL A 344 -25.23 5.52 19.53
C VAL A 344 -26.07 6.64 20.15
N ALA A 345 -26.77 7.44 19.33
CA ALA A 345 -27.44 8.65 19.79
C ALA A 345 -28.80 8.41 20.44
N LYS A 346 -29.52 7.37 20.01
CA LYS A 346 -30.89 7.10 20.43
C LYS A 346 -31.01 5.84 21.30
N LEU A 347 -30.28 4.78 20.95
CA LEU A 347 -30.29 3.54 21.71
C LEU A 347 -29.21 3.51 22.81
N HIS A 348 -28.37 4.56 22.88
CA HIS A 348 -27.27 4.68 23.85
C HIS A 348 -26.31 3.48 23.87
N LEU A 349 -26.17 2.81 22.73
CA LEU A 349 -25.24 1.71 22.58
C LEU A 349 -23.81 2.22 22.46
N HIS A 350 -22.87 1.42 22.91
CA HIS A 350 -21.46 1.76 22.75
C HIS A 350 -21.07 1.75 21.24
N ALA A 351 -20.43 2.82 20.79
CA ALA A 351 -20.09 2.98 19.36
C ALA A 351 -19.34 1.78 18.77
N PHE A 352 -18.40 1.21 19.52
CA PHE A 352 -17.65 0.01 19.14
C PHE A 352 -18.56 -1.17 18.76
N ILE A 353 -19.60 -1.44 19.58
CA ILE A 353 -20.51 -2.59 19.36
C ILE A 353 -21.36 -2.37 18.11
N VAL A 354 -21.94 -1.18 17.97
CA VAL A 354 -22.80 -0.86 16.82
C VAL A 354 -21.99 -0.92 15.51
N THR A 355 -20.82 -0.30 15.49
CA THR A 355 -20.00 -0.21 14.28
C THR A 355 -19.37 -1.55 13.91
N LEU A 356 -19.06 -2.42 14.88
CA LEU A 356 -18.64 -3.80 14.64
C LEU A 356 -19.77 -4.61 13.98
N GLY A 357 -21.00 -4.50 14.48
CA GLY A 357 -22.16 -5.14 13.86
C GLY A 357 -22.39 -4.63 12.44
N THR A 358 -22.35 -3.31 12.25
CA THR A 358 -22.50 -2.68 10.93
C THR A 358 -21.37 -3.05 9.97
N GLN A 359 -20.16 -3.26 10.45
CA GLN A 359 -19.03 -3.77 9.67
C GLN A 359 -19.35 -5.12 9.02
N LEU A 360 -19.91 -6.05 9.80
CA LEU A 360 -20.28 -7.38 9.31
C LEU A 360 -21.45 -7.31 8.33
N ILE A 361 -22.47 -6.48 8.61
CA ILE A 361 -23.61 -6.27 7.71
C ILE A 361 -23.14 -5.66 6.39
N ALA A 362 -22.30 -4.63 6.42
CA ALA A 362 -21.78 -3.99 5.22
C ALA A 362 -20.91 -4.95 4.39
N TYR A 363 -20.12 -5.81 5.04
CA TYR A 363 -19.34 -6.84 4.36
C TYR A 363 -20.23 -7.88 3.67
N GLY A 364 -21.20 -8.43 4.41
CA GLY A 364 -22.16 -9.39 3.84
C GLY A 364 -22.95 -8.79 2.68
N ALA A 365 -23.44 -7.56 2.82
CA ALA A 365 -24.13 -6.84 1.75
C ALA A 365 -23.24 -6.62 0.54
N ASN A 366 -21.95 -6.29 0.73
CA ASN A 366 -20.98 -6.13 -0.36
C ASN A 366 -20.75 -7.45 -1.11
N CYS A 367 -20.58 -8.56 -0.40
CA CYS A 367 -20.39 -9.87 -1.01
C CYS A 367 -21.62 -10.28 -1.85
N LEU A 368 -22.83 -10.18 -1.28
CA LEU A 368 -24.07 -10.47 -1.99
C LEU A 368 -24.29 -9.57 -3.22
N TYR A 369 -23.95 -8.28 -3.08
CA TYR A 369 -24.06 -7.34 -4.18
C TYR A 369 -23.12 -7.70 -5.34
N ILE A 370 -21.86 -8.02 -5.05
CA ILE A 370 -20.90 -8.43 -6.07
C ILE A 370 -21.28 -9.77 -6.70
N GLU A 371 -21.79 -10.72 -5.92
CA GLU A 371 -22.23 -12.03 -6.41
C GLU A 371 -23.46 -11.93 -7.34
N SER A 372 -24.27 -10.88 -7.20
CA SER A 372 -25.45 -10.66 -8.04
C SER A 372 -25.14 -10.23 -9.49
N GLN A 373 -23.87 -10.24 -9.90
CA GLN A 373 -23.47 -9.96 -11.28
C GLN A 373 -24.07 -11.00 -12.26
N PRO A 374 -24.39 -10.59 -13.51
CA PRO A 374 -24.91 -11.50 -14.52
C PRO A 374 -24.03 -12.72 -14.82
N SER A 375 -22.73 -12.61 -14.54
CA SER A 375 -21.77 -13.72 -14.66
C SER A 375 -21.99 -14.83 -13.63
N GLY A 376 -22.75 -14.58 -12.57
CA GLY A 376 -22.94 -15.51 -11.44
C GLY A 376 -21.68 -15.82 -10.65
N THR A 377 -20.62 -15.07 -10.84
CA THR A 377 -19.32 -15.26 -10.17
C THR A 377 -18.97 -14.02 -9.35
N ALA A 378 -18.40 -14.22 -8.16
CA ALA A 378 -17.96 -13.15 -7.27
C ALA A 378 -16.69 -12.44 -7.77
N GLN A 379 -16.60 -12.13 -9.05
CA GLN A 379 -15.47 -11.41 -9.64
C GLN A 379 -15.49 -9.93 -9.28
N ALA A 380 -14.31 -9.33 -9.21
CA ALA A 380 -14.21 -7.89 -8.97
C ALA A 380 -14.83 -7.10 -10.13
N LEU A 381 -15.61 -6.07 -9.79
CA LEU A 381 -16.15 -5.10 -10.75
C LEU A 381 -14.99 -4.27 -11.30
N SER A 382 -14.78 -4.33 -12.60
CA SER A 382 -13.68 -3.67 -13.32
C SER A 382 -14.15 -3.10 -14.66
N THR A 383 -13.21 -2.70 -15.50
CA THR A 383 -13.49 -2.17 -16.85
C THR A 383 -14.37 -0.91 -16.78
N PHE A 384 -13.89 0.10 -16.07
CA PHE A 384 -14.61 1.34 -15.86
C PHE A 384 -14.50 2.29 -17.06
N ASP A 385 -15.48 3.18 -17.19
CA ASP A 385 -15.48 4.23 -18.20
C ASP A 385 -14.25 5.15 -18.02
N PRO A 386 -13.52 5.50 -19.11
CA PRO A 386 -12.36 6.38 -19.04
C PRO A 386 -12.63 7.73 -18.37
N THR A 387 -13.85 8.28 -18.53
CA THR A 387 -14.25 9.54 -17.88
C THR A 387 -14.22 9.42 -16.36
N PHE A 388 -14.68 8.27 -15.84
CA PHE A 388 -14.61 7.98 -14.41
C PHE A 388 -13.17 7.77 -13.92
N LEU A 389 -12.37 7.01 -14.66
CA LEU A 389 -10.97 6.79 -14.31
C LEU A 389 -10.19 8.10 -14.22
N ASN A 390 -10.47 9.05 -15.10
CA ASN A 390 -9.85 10.37 -15.11
C ASN A 390 -10.15 11.20 -13.85
N VAL A 391 -11.18 10.89 -13.08
CA VAL A 391 -11.45 11.56 -11.79
C VAL A 391 -10.28 11.37 -10.82
N ALA A 392 -9.68 10.17 -10.78
CA ALA A 392 -8.55 9.89 -9.90
C ALA A 392 -7.20 9.90 -10.65
N ALA A 393 -7.16 9.38 -11.88
CA ALA A 393 -5.95 9.34 -12.71
C ALA A 393 -5.63 10.68 -13.37
N GLY A 394 -6.63 11.58 -13.52
CA GLY A 394 -6.43 12.93 -14.01
C GLY A 394 -5.44 13.70 -13.16
N ALA A 395 -4.76 14.65 -13.79
CA ALA A 395 -3.74 15.45 -13.13
C ALA A 395 -3.81 16.92 -13.55
N PHE A 396 -3.47 17.77 -12.62
CA PHE A 396 -3.18 19.17 -12.88
C PHE A 396 -1.66 19.35 -12.98
N TYR A 397 -1.20 20.08 -13.98
CA TYR A 397 0.23 20.29 -14.20
C TYR A 397 0.67 21.68 -13.71
N ILE A 398 1.69 21.68 -12.84
CA ILE A 398 2.40 22.89 -12.42
C ILE A 398 3.81 22.81 -13.01
N GLY A 399 4.00 23.42 -14.17
CA GLY A 399 5.23 23.22 -14.94
C GLY A 399 5.37 21.75 -15.39
N SER A 400 6.45 21.08 -15.01
CA SER A 400 6.70 19.66 -15.27
C SER A 400 6.12 18.72 -14.19
N ILE A 401 5.57 19.25 -13.11
CA ILE A 401 5.09 18.45 -11.99
C ILE A 401 3.63 18.05 -12.22
N ARG A 402 3.36 16.75 -12.27
CA ARG A 402 2.01 16.17 -12.40
C ARG A 402 1.37 16.01 -11.04
N VAL A 403 0.44 16.89 -10.65
CA VAL A 403 -0.31 16.78 -9.39
C VAL A 403 -1.61 16.00 -9.61
N PRO A 404 -1.82 14.82 -8.99
CA PRO A 404 -3.05 14.04 -9.15
C PRO A 404 -4.27 14.82 -8.63
N LEU A 405 -5.39 14.80 -9.37
CA LEU A 405 -6.62 15.51 -8.99
C LEU A 405 -7.17 15.07 -7.62
N VAL A 406 -6.98 13.81 -7.27
CA VAL A 406 -7.42 13.28 -5.97
C VAL A 406 -6.79 14.01 -4.78
N VAL A 407 -5.57 14.56 -4.94
CA VAL A 407 -4.90 15.39 -3.92
C VAL A 407 -5.66 16.72 -3.74
N ILE A 408 -6.11 17.31 -4.84
CA ILE A 408 -6.89 18.56 -4.81
C ILE A 408 -8.23 18.32 -4.10
N TYR A 409 -8.91 17.20 -4.39
CA TYR A 409 -10.16 16.85 -3.70
C TYR A 409 -9.95 16.66 -2.19
N PHE A 410 -8.82 16.05 -1.78
CA PHE A 410 -8.49 15.93 -0.37
C PHE A 410 -8.24 17.28 0.31
N ILE A 411 -7.56 18.20 -0.37
CA ILE A 411 -7.35 19.56 0.15
C ILE A 411 -8.68 20.28 0.30
N ILE A 412 -9.56 20.19 -0.70
CA ILE A 412 -10.90 20.82 -0.66
C ILE A 412 -11.73 20.21 0.49
N ALA A 413 -11.78 18.89 0.62
CA ALA A 413 -12.48 18.21 1.71
C ALA A 413 -11.94 18.65 3.08
N SER A 414 -10.60 18.72 3.21
CA SER A 414 -9.95 19.19 4.44
C SER A 414 -10.32 20.63 4.79
N ALA A 415 -10.38 21.51 3.80
CA ALA A 415 -10.77 22.91 3.99
C ALA A 415 -12.25 23.02 4.44
N ILE A 416 -13.15 22.26 3.81
CA ILE A 416 -14.58 22.23 4.18
C ILE A 416 -14.74 21.73 5.62
N VAL A 417 -14.11 20.61 5.97
CA VAL A 417 -14.20 20.04 7.32
C VAL A 417 -13.56 20.97 8.34
N TRP A 418 -12.45 21.66 7.99
CA TRP A 418 -11.85 22.67 8.85
C TRP A 418 -12.81 23.82 9.15
N VAL A 419 -13.56 24.32 8.16
CA VAL A 419 -14.60 25.34 8.34
C VAL A 419 -15.71 24.82 9.25
N ILE A 420 -16.19 23.59 9.02
CA ILE A 420 -17.24 22.97 9.86
C ILE A 420 -16.77 22.88 11.32
N TRP A 421 -15.58 22.41 11.57
CA TRP A 421 -15.05 22.24 12.94
C TRP A 421 -14.84 23.58 13.67
N ASN A 422 -14.25 24.57 12.98
CA ASN A 422 -13.77 25.79 13.64
C ASN A 422 -14.76 26.95 13.55
N LYS A 423 -15.67 26.97 12.56
CA LYS A 423 -16.52 28.12 12.27
C LYS A 423 -18.01 27.86 12.48
N THR A 424 -18.44 26.59 12.67
CA THR A 424 -19.87 26.26 12.80
C THR A 424 -20.27 25.89 14.24
N LYS A 425 -21.59 25.94 14.50
CA LYS A 425 -22.18 25.46 15.76
C LYS A 425 -21.97 23.94 15.92
N LEU A 426 -22.00 23.19 14.82
CA LEU A 426 -21.77 21.72 14.85
C LEU A 426 -20.40 21.39 15.42
N GLY A 427 -19.35 22.04 14.95
CA GLY A 427 -18.00 21.82 15.47
C GLY A 427 -17.89 22.15 16.97
N LYS A 428 -18.39 23.33 17.40
CA LYS A 428 -18.39 23.71 18.82
C LYS A 428 -19.12 22.67 19.69
N ASN A 429 -20.32 22.25 19.26
CA ASN A 429 -21.12 21.27 19.97
C ASN A 429 -20.42 19.89 20.02
N MET A 430 -19.80 19.47 18.92
CA MET A 430 -19.04 18.21 18.83
C MET A 430 -17.90 18.18 19.87
N PHE A 431 -17.10 19.24 19.96
CA PHE A 431 -16.04 19.34 20.97
C PHE A 431 -16.58 19.39 22.41
N ALA A 432 -17.71 20.09 22.62
CA ALA A 432 -18.35 20.15 23.93
C ALA A 432 -18.88 18.77 24.37
N VAL A 433 -19.61 18.08 23.49
CA VAL A 433 -20.14 16.72 23.76
C VAL A 433 -19.00 15.72 24.01
N GLY A 434 -17.94 15.76 23.17
CA GLY A 434 -16.81 14.88 23.34
C GLY A 434 -15.97 15.17 24.59
N GLY A 435 -15.94 16.41 25.05
CA GLY A 435 -15.23 16.79 26.28
C GLY A 435 -15.96 16.36 27.55
N ASN A 436 -17.25 16.60 27.62
CA ASN A 436 -18.13 16.13 28.69
C ASN A 436 -19.60 16.20 28.23
N THR A 437 -20.16 15.03 27.96
CA THR A 437 -21.52 14.87 27.42
C THR A 437 -22.58 15.43 28.37
N GLU A 438 -22.44 15.21 29.69
CA GLU A 438 -23.40 15.67 30.69
C GLU A 438 -23.35 17.21 30.82
N ALA A 439 -22.16 17.79 30.91
CA ALA A 439 -21.99 19.23 30.97
C ALA A 439 -22.51 19.92 29.69
N ALA A 440 -22.28 19.33 28.52
CA ALA A 440 -22.82 19.84 27.27
C ALA A 440 -24.35 19.82 27.25
N ALA A 441 -24.98 18.74 27.74
CA ALA A 441 -26.43 18.63 27.83
C ALA A 441 -27.03 19.68 28.76
N VAL A 442 -26.45 19.89 29.95
CA VAL A 442 -26.89 20.95 30.90
C VAL A 442 -26.71 22.36 30.31
N SER A 443 -25.70 22.53 29.44
CA SER A 443 -25.46 23.79 28.73
C SER A 443 -26.39 23.99 27.52
N GLY A 444 -27.41 23.14 27.33
CA GLY A 444 -28.42 23.27 26.27
C GLY A 444 -28.01 22.70 24.92
N VAL A 445 -26.92 21.94 24.84
CA VAL A 445 -26.52 21.26 23.61
C VAL A 445 -27.38 20.02 23.42
N ASN A 446 -28.04 19.90 22.26
CA ASN A 446 -28.74 18.66 21.92
C ASN A 446 -27.71 17.58 21.51
N VAL A 447 -27.36 16.72 22.47
CA VAL A 447 -26.35 15.67 22.33
C VAL A 447 -26.70 14.70 21.20
N ALA A 448 -27.93 14.16 21.20
CA ALA A 448 -28.36 13.19 20.19
C ALA A 448 -28.30 13.77 18.78
N LYS A 449 -28.79 15.01 18.58
CA LYS A 449 -28.71 15.69 17.29
C LYS A 449 -27.26 15.93 16.86
N THR A 450 -26.38 16.29 17.79
CA THR A 450 -24.96 16.53 17.51
C THR A 450 -24.29 15.22 17.05
N ILE A 451 -24.49 14.11 17.75
CA ILE A 451 -23.96 12.80 17.38
C ILE A 451 -24.46 12.41 15.98
N MET A 452 -25.78 12.48 15.72
CA MET A 452 -26.36 12.15 14.43
C MET A 452 -25.77 12.98 13.28
N LEU A 453 -25.58 14.28 13.48
CA LEU A 453 -25.00 15.14 12.45
C LEU A 453 -23.51 14.84 12.18
N VAL A 454 -22.75 14.42 13.19
CA VAL A 454 -21.35 14.03 13.00
C VAL A 454 -21.27 12.69 12.25
N TYR A 455 -22.16 11.72 12.55
CA TYR A 455 -22.27 10.49 11.75
C TYR A 455 -22.70 10.77 10.31
N LEU A 456 -23.64 11.70 10.09
CA LEU A 456 -24.03 12.14 8.74
C LEU A 456 -22.83 12.72 7.97
N MET A 457 -22.07 13.61 8.61
CA MET A 457 -20.86 14.19 8.01
C MET A 457 -19.83 13.09 7.68
N ALA A 458 -19.63 12.13 8.58
CA ALA A 458 -18.75 10.98 8.36
C ALA A 458 -19.21 10.16 7.16
N GLY A 459 -20.50 9.82 7.07
CA GLY A 459 -21.07 9.06 5.95
C GLY A 459 -20.91 9.76 4.60
N ILE A 460 -21.08 11.08 4.55
CA ILE A 460 -20.83 11.86 3.32
C ILE A 460 -19.37 11.74 2.90
N LEU A 461 -18.43 11.90 3.85
CA LEU A 461 -16.99 11.80 3.57
C LEU A 461 -16.59 10.37 3.17
N TYR A 462 -17.18 9.35 3.81
CA TYR A 462 -16.94 7.95 3.44
C TYR A 462 -17.43 7.67 2.01
N GLY A 463 -18.61 8.17 1.61
CA GLY A 463 -19.13 8.01 0.25
C GLY A 463 -18.26 8.72 -0.80
N ILE A 464 -17.78 9.93 -0.51
CA ILE A 464 -16.84 10.65 -1.38
C ILE A 464 -15.53 9.86 -1.51
N ALA A 465 -14.98 9.38 -0.40
CA ALA A 465 -13.76 8.58 -0.40
C ALA A 465 -13.94 7.27 -1.17
N SER A 466 -15.10 6.61 -1.04
CA SER A 466 -15.44 5.37 -1.76
C SER A 466 -15.47 5.57 -3.27
N PHE A 467 -16.09 6.64 -3.73
CA PHE A 467 -16.14 7.02 -5.15
C PHE A 467 -14.74 7.27 -5.72
N LEU A 468 -13.92 8.05 -5.00
CA LEU A 468 -12.55 8.34 -5.43
C LEU A 468 -11.63 7.11 -5.35
N GLU A 469 -11.82 6.27 -4.35
CA GLU A 469 -11.05 5.03 -4.20
C GLU A 469 -11.36 4.03 -5.33
N ALA A 470 -12.64 3.85 -5.70
CA ALA A 470 -13.03 3.01 -6.82
C ALA A 470 -12.35 3.46 -8.13
N ALA A 471 -12.32 4.78 -8.39
CA ALA A 471 -11.62 5.33 -9.56
C ALA A 471 -10.10 5.09 -9.50
N ARG A 472 -9.50 5.11 -8.30
CA ARG A 472 -8.07 4.95 -8.09
C ARG A 472 -7.59 3.51 -8.23
N ILE A 473 -8.34 2.55 -7.67
CA ILE A 473 -7.93 1.12 -7.66
C ILE A 473 -8.36 0.36 -8.93
N THR A 474 -9.23 0.96 -9.76
CA THR A 474 -9.69 0.44 -11.06
C THR A 474 -10.42 -0.90 -11.05
N ALA A 475 -10.47 -1.59 -9.92
CA ALA A 475 -11.22 -2.82 -9.71
C ALA A 475 -11.71 -2.91 -8.27
N VAL A 476 -12.99 -3.22 -8.07
CA VAL A 476 -13.64 -3.27 -6.76
C VAL A 476 -14.18 -4.65 -6.50
N GLY A 477 -13.66 -5.31 -5.47
CA GLY A 477 -14.06 -6.67 -5.08
C GLY A 477 -14.54 -6.75 -3.63
N ALA A 478 -14.88 -7.96 -3.19
CA ALA A 478 -15.35 -8.24 -1.83
C ALA A 478 -14.36 -7.81 -0.74
N SER A 479 -13.06 -7.86 -1.03
CA SER A 479 -11.99 -7.45 -0.11
C SER A 479 -11.70 -5.95 -0.10
N THR A 480 -12.33 -5.16 -0.97
CA THR A 480 -12.11 -3.71 -1.04
C THR A 480 -12.44 -3.06 0.30
N GLY A 481 -11.58 -2.17 0.76
CA GLY A 481 -11.73 -1.51 2.05
C GLY A 481 -11.27 -2.32 3.27
N LEU A 482 -10.69 -3.52 3.08
CA LEU A 482 -10.16 -4.32 4.19
C LEU A 482 -9.07 -3.55 4.95
N ASN A 483 -9.25 -3.42 6.27
CA ASN A 483 -8.35 -2.73 7.19
C ASN A 483 -8.22 -1.20 6.97
N TYR A 484 -9.10 -0.56 6.16
CA TYR A 484 -9.07 0.89 5.97
C TYR A 484 -9.52 1.63 7.23
N GLU A 485 -10.35 1.01 8.09
CA GLU A 485 -10.68 1.53 9.42
C GLU A 485 -9.41 1.70 10.28
N THR A 486 -8.50 0.74 10.22
CA THR A 486 -7.22 0.80 10.95
C THR A 486 -6.32 1.92 10.43
N ASP A 487 -6.25 2.09 9.10
CA ASP A 487 -5.49 3.19 8.48
C ASP A 487 -6.08 4.56 8.86
N ALA A 488 -7.41 4.70 8.81
CA ALA A 488 -8.10 5.95 9.15
C ALA A 488 -7.93 6.32 10.62
N ILE A 489 -8.19 5.37 11.53
CA ILE A 489 -8.03 5.58 12.98
C ILE A 489 -6.58 5.92 13.31
N SER A 490 -5.61 5.20 12.74
CA SER A 490 -4.19 5.46 12.95
C SER A 490 -3.81 6.87 12.53
N ALA A 491 -4.26 7.30 11.36
CA ALA A 491 -4.01 8.64 10.84
C ALA A 491 -4.57 9.72 11.77
N VAL A 492 -5.78 9.51 12.30
CA VAL A 492 -6.45 10.45 13.22
C VAL A 492 -5.71 10.56 14.54
N VAL A 493 -5.29 9.42 15.11
CA VAL A 493 -4.61 9.37 16.41
C VAL A 493 -3.18 9.90 16.30
N VAL A 494 -2.45 9.49 15.26
CA VAL A 494 -1.14 10.05 14.92
C VAL A 494 -1.25 11.57 14.74
N GLY A 495 -2.32 12.01 14.10
CA GLY A 495 -2.66 13.42 13.94
C GLY A 495 -3.02 14.17 15.24
N GLY A 496 -3.05 13.49 16.39
CA GLY A 496 -3.25 14.08 17.70
C GLY A 496 -4.69 14.35 18.09
N VAL A 497 -5.65 13.66 17.45
CA VAL A 497 -7.04 13.61 17.94
C VAL A 497 -7.11 12.61 19.08
N SER A 498 -7.64 13.00 20.22
CA SER A 498 -7.65 12.18 21.43
C SER A 498 -8.80 11.19 21.46
N PHE A 499 -8.51 9.93 21.78
CA PHE A 499 -9.53 8.92 22.09
C PHE A 499 -10.40 9.25 23.32
N SER A 500 -9.89 10.11 24.21
CA SER A 500 -10.66 10.59 25.36
C SER A 500 -11.74 11.61 24.96
N GLY A 501 -11.79 12.00 23.70
CA GLY A 501 -12.73 12.97 23.15
C GLY A 501 -12.36 14.44 23.43
N GLY A 502 -13.09 15.35 22.79
CA GLY A 502 -13.02 16.81 23.02
C GLY A 502 -11.74 17.50 22.57
N VAL A 503 -10.79 16.80 21.92
CA VAL A 503 -9.50 17.36 21.49
C VAL A 503 -9.12 16.84 20.11
N GLY A 504 -8.71 17.74 19.23
CA GLY A 504 -8.23 17.41 17.89
C GLY A 504 -8.13 18.61 16.96
N THR A 505 -7.39 18.48 15.88
CA THR A 505 -7.26 19.50 14.83
C THR A 505 -7.26 18.86 13.46
N ILE A 506 -7.87 19.52 12.47
CA ILE A 506 -7.91 19.04 11.09
C ILE A 506 -6.51 19.00 10.47
N GLN A 507 -5.68 20.00 10.77
CA GLN A 507 -4.28 20.01 10.30
C GLN A 507 -3.52 18.77 10.80
N GLY A 508 -3.74 18.40 12.06
CA GLY A 508 -3.17 17.18 12.62
C GLY A 508 -3.63 15.93 11.86
N VAL A 509 -4.93 15.80 11.60
CA VAL A 509 -5.48 14.65 10.84
C VAL A 509 -4.89 14.55 9.44
N VAL A 510 -4.77 15.68 8.72
CA VAL A 510 -4.17 15.73 7.38
C VAL A 510 -2.70 15.27 7.42
N ILE A 511 -1.90 15.82 8.35
CA ILE A 511 -0.49 15.45 8.52
C ILE A 511 -0.39 13.97 8.92
N GLY A 512 -1.23 13.52 9.85
CA GLY A 512 -1.27 12.12 10.29
C GLY A 512 -1.59 11.16 9.14
N ALA A 513 -2.53 11.50 8.27
CA ALA A 513 -2.88 10.71 7.08
C ALA A 513 -1.70 10.61 6.11
N VAL A 514 -1.02 11.72 5.84
CA VAL A 514 0.16 11.73 4.95
C VAL A 514 1.31 10.90 5.55
N ILE A 515 1.61 11.07 6.83
CA ILE A 515 2.68 10.32 7.50
C ILE A 515 2.39 8.82 7.51
N MET A 516 1.16 8.42 7.86
CA MET A 516 0.78 7.00 7.87
C MET A 516 0.92 6.37 6.49
N GLN A 517 0.47 7.06 5.43
CA GLN A 517 0.63 6.55 4.07
C GLN A 517 2.09 6.60 3.58
N ALA A 518 2.88 7.57 4.01
CA ALA A 518 4.31 7.59 3.73
C ALA A 518 5.02 6.37 4.33
N ILE A 519 4.66 5.96 5.56
CA ILE A 519 5.21 4.74 6.18
C ILE A 519 4.77 3.49 5.44
N VAL A 520 3.49 3.38 5.11
CA VAL A 520 2.97 2.23 4.33
C VAL A 520 3.68 2.13 2.98
N TYR A 521 3.79 3.25 2.28
CA TYR A 521 4.49 3.32 0.99
C TYR A 521 5.98 3.00 1.14
N ALA A 522 6.62 3.50 2.19
CA ALA A 522 8.04 3.21 2.48
C ALA A 522 8.27 1.71 2.69
N LEU A 523 7.39 1.02 3.43
CA LEU A 523 7.47 -0.42 3.65
C LEU A 523 7.31 -1.19 2.33
N GLN A 524 6.36 -0.79 1.49
CA GLN A 524 6.16 -1.36 0.15
C GLN A 524 7.35 -1.10 -0.77
N PHE A 525 7.88 0.12 -0.75
CA PHE A 525 9.04 0.53 -1.54
C PHE A 525 10.31 -0.25 -1.17
N LEU A 526 10.45 -0.64 0.10
CA LEU A 526 11.53 -1.49 0.58
C LEU A 526 11.28 -2.98 0.34
N GLY A 527 10.15 -3.38 -0.27
CA GLY A 527 9.81 -4.78 -0.50
C GLY A 527 9.50 -5.56 0.78
N VAL A 528 9.08 -4.88 1.86
CA VAL A 528 8.74 -5.55 3.12
C VAL A 528 7.50 -6.41 2.93
N ASN A 529 7.59 -7.67 3.36
CA ASN A 529 6.48 -8.61 3.29
C ASN A 529 5.18 -8.00 3.87
N PRO A 530 4.03 -8.10 3.17
CA PRO A 530 2.76 -7.51 3.59
C PRO A 530 2.33 -7.91 5.02
N TYR A 531 2.62 -9.12 5.44
CA TYR A 531 2.28 -9.58 6.80
C TYR A 531 3.08 -8.85 7.89
N ILE A 532 4.35 -8.55 7.63
CA ILE A 532 5.19 -7.75 8.52
C ILE A 532 4.68 -6.29 8.58
N GLN A 533 4.17 -5.76 7.46
CA GLN A 533 3.56 -4.43 7.43
C GLN A 533 2.38 -4.32 8.40
N TYR A 534 1.53 -5.37 8.52
CA TYR A 534 0.44 -5.38 9.50
C TYR A 534 0.95 -5.35 10.95
N ILE A 535 2.02 -6.09 11.27
CA ILE A 535 2.64 -6.06 12.61
C ILE A 535 3.13 -4.65 12.94
N ILE A 536 3.83 -4.02 11.99
CA ILE A 536 4.37 -2.66 12.17
C ILE A 536 3.25 -1.65 12.38
N ARG A 537 2.18 -1.70 11.59
CA ARG A 537 1.01 -0.82 11.75
C ARG A 537 0.37 -1.00 13.13
N GLY A 538 0.18 -2.24 13.57
CA GLY A 538 -0.36 -2.53 14.90
C GLY A 538 0.50 -1.92 16.02
N LEU A 539 1.82 -2.07 15.93
CA LEU A 539 2.75 -1.47 16.89
C LEU A 539 2.68 0.07 16.90
N ILE A 540 2.59 0.70 15.73
CA ILE A 540 2.45 2.16 15.62
C ILE A 540 1.17 2.62 16.33
N ILE A 541 0.05 1.94 16.12
CA ILE A 541 -1.24 2.27 16.76
C ILE A 541 -1.12 2.18 18.28
N ILE A 542 -0.59 1.06 18.79
CA ILE A 542 -0.43 0.84 20.25
C ILE A 542 0.45 1.94 20.85
N LEU A 543 1.56 2.27 20.20
CA LEU A 543 2.45 3.34 20.63
C LEU A 543 1.76 4.70 20.61
N ALA A 544 1.05 5.03 19.53
CA ALA A 544 0.34 6.29 19.39
C ALA A 544 -0.70 6.49 20.49
N VAL A 545 -1.57 5.49 20.70
CA VAL A 545 -2.59 5.50 21.74
C VAL A 545 -1.97 5.56 23.14
N SER A 546 -0.89 4.81 23.37
CA SER A 546 -0.20 4.82 24.66
C SER A 546 0.39 6.18 25.02
N ILE A 547 0.90 6.90 24.03
CA ILE A 547 1.42 8.27 24.19
C ILE A 547 0.25 9.25 24.44
N ASP A 548 -0.85 9.12 23.72
CA ASP A 548 -2.02 9.98 23.85
C ASP A 548 -2.64 9.85 25.25
N VAL A 549 -2.97 8.64 25.67
CA VAL A 549 -3.57 8.38 26.99
C VAL A 549 -2.70 8.95 28.12
N ARG A 550 -1.36 8.82 28.03
CA ARG A 550 -0.45 9.39 29.03
C ARG A 550 -0.54 10.91 29.16
N LYS A 551 -0.76 11.65 28.07
CA LYS A 551 -0.90 13.11 28.12
C LYS A 551 -2.06 13.56 28.99
N TYR A 552 -3.11 12.73 29.13
CA TYR A 552 -4.33 13.06 29.88
C TYR A 552 -4.33 12.50 31.30
N ILE A 553 -3.67 11.35 31.57
CA ILE A 553 -3.50 10.81 32.94
C ILE A 553 -2.68 11.76 33.81
N VAL A 554 -1.74 12.49 33.22
CA VAL A 554 -0.87 13.45 33.96
C VAL A 554 -1.58 14.75 34.31
N LYS A 555 -2.73 15.06 33.72
CA LYS A 555 -3.52 16.26 34.00
C LYS A 555 -4.63 16.09 35.06
N LYS A 556 -4.91 14.85 35.48
CA LYS A 556 -5.74 14.54 36.65
C LYS A 556 -4.82 14.30 37.86
#